data_415d0570511e3c6eda1aaa1aa09fa1d4
#
_entry.id   415d0570511e3c6eda1aaa1aa09fa1d4
#
_cell.length_a   1.000
_cell.length_b   1.000
_cell.length_c   1.000
_cell.angle_alpha   90.00
_cell.angle_beta   90.00
_cell.angle_gamma   90.00
#
_symmetry.space_group_name_H-M   'P 1'
#
loop_
_entity.id
_entity.type
_entity.pdbx_description
1 polymer ?
#
loop_
_entity_poly.entity_id
_entity_poly.type
_entity_poly.pdbx_seq_one_letter_code
_entity_poly.pdbx_strand_id
1 'polypeptide(L)'
;MSEATVIALGFFDGVHLGHGALLRKTAERARELGVTPAAFTFDRSPKEFVTGVPVPLLTSAAERAEIIREYYGIGTVFVEPFDRAMMTMPWEGFITELLVKKYRAVHLVAGHDFRFGYKNQGDPEKLCEKCRALGLGCDIIPKVELDGVTVSSTYIRSLVEAGEVERAARFLGHPHRMSGTVRHGEGIGKKRLFPTANLVPDAHSIVPKRGVYATRAHLPDGTQYVGVTNVGVRPTVSDADRVTVETYLAGFDGDLYGQELRLDFCAYLRPEKKFPSTRELHDQIAENIREAASLVSLTEQHGKTDK
;
A
#
# COMPACT_ATOMS: atom_id res chain seq x y z
N MET A 1 -0.47 23.98 20.87
CA MET A 1 0.94 23.97 20.38
C MET A 1 1.17 22.57 19.82
N SER A 2 1.69 22.39 18.59
CA SER A 2 1.98 21.04 18.08
C SER A 2 3.09 20.42 18.95
N GLU A 3 2.91 19.15 19.31
CA GLU A 3 3.86 18.40 20.12
C GLU A 3 5.15 18.10 19.36
N ALA A 4 6.26 17.89 20.07
CA ALA A 4 7.50 17.42 19.48
C ALA A 4 7.32 16.03 18.88
N THR A 5 8.06 15.72 17.83
CA THR A 5 7.87 14.49 17.08
C THR A 5 9.18 13.70 16.87
N VAL A 6 9.05 12.38 16.81
CA VAL A 6 10.05 11.48 16.18
C VAL A 6 9.49 11.10 14.81
N ILE A 7 10.26 11.32 13.75
CA ILE A 7 9.77 11.17 12.38
C ILE A 7 10.52 10.08 11.61
N ALA A 8 9.79 9.07 11.12
CA ALA A 8 10.28 8.16 10.09
C ALA A 8 10.24 8.84 8.73
N LEU A 9 11.35 8.79 7.98
CA LEU A 9 11.49 9.44 6.68
C LEU A 9 11.47 8.39 5.56
N GLY A 10 10.54 8.50 4.62
CA GLY A 10 10.46 7.60 3.47
C GLY A 10 9.31 7.89 2.53
N PHE A 11 9.37 7.34 1.32
CA PHE A 11 8.23 7.33 0.42
C PHE A 11 7.20 6.27 0.84
N PHE A 12 7.63 5.22 1.51
CA PHE A 12 6.82 4.14 2.09
C PHE A 12 5.91 3.40 1.10
N ASP A 13 6.24 3.34 -0.18
CA ASP A 13 5.43 2.61 -1.15
C ASP A 13 5.32 1.13 -0.78
N GLY A 14 4.09 0.67 -0.51
CA GLY A 14 3.77 -0.67 -0.03
C GLY A 14 4.02 -0.90 1.47
N VAL A 15 4.55 0.05 2.23
CA VAL A 15 4.82 -0.06 3.69
C VAL A 15 5.41 -1.43 4.10
N HIS A 16 6.36 -1.94 3.32
CA HIS A 16 6.94 -3.27 3.47
C HIS A 16 7.78 -3.46 4.75
N LEU A 17 8.23 -4.67 5.05
CA LEU A 17 8.98 -5.01 6.28
C LEU A 17 10.20 -4.10 6.52
N GLY A 18 10.90 -3.68 5.46
CA GLY A 18 11.98 -2.68 5.57
C GLY A 18 11.49 -1.34 6.11
N HIS A 19 10.37 -0.83 5.59
CA HIS A 19 9.69 0.36 6.11
C HIS A 19 9.20 0.13 7.55
N GLY A 20 8.69 -1.06 7.84
CA GLY A 20 8.25 -1.46 9.17
C GLY A 20 9.36 -1.36 10.23
N ALA A 21 10.62 -1.64 9.86
CA ALA A 21 11.74 -1.46 10.76
C ALA A 21 11.97 0.01 11.15
N LEU A 22 11.81 0.94 10.19
CA LEU A 22 11.86 2.38 10.47
C LEU A 22 10.73 2.81 11.40
N LEU A 23 9.50 2.37 11.09
CA LEU A 23 8.29 2.75 11.83
C LEU A 23 8.32 2.22 13.27
N ARG A 24 8.76 0.98 13.48
CA ARG A 24 8.95 0.42 14.84
C ARG A 24 10.00 1.19 15.63
N LYS A 25 11.14 1.52 15.01
CA LYS A 25 12.18 2.34 15.67
C LYS A 25 11.65 3.73 16.02
N THR A 26 10.85 4.32 15.15
CA THR A 26 10.20 5.61 15.40
C THR A 26 9.25 5.56 16.60
N ALA A 27 8.42 4.53 16.70
CA ALA A 27 7.52 4.34 17.84
C ALA A 27 8.31 4.07 19.16
N GLU A 28 9.39 3.31 19.09
CA GLU A 28 10.31 3.06 20.23
C GLU A 28 10.91 4.38 20.74
N ARG A 29 11.54 5.16 19.85
CA ARG A 29 12.16 6.44 20.22
C ARG A 29 11.17 7.46 20.74
N ALA A 30 9.98 7.53 20.12
CA ALA A 30 8.94 8.43 20.58
C ALA A 30 8.47 8.09 22.00
N ARG A 31 8.35 6.81 22.32
CA ARG A 31 8.02 6.34 23.68
C ARG A 31 9.13 6.70 24.69
N GLU A 32 10.39 6.46 24.34
CA GLU A 32 11.55 6.80 25.19
C GLU A 32 11.62 8.30 25.50
N LEU A 33 11.31 9.14 24.52
CA LEU A 33 11.38 10.60 24.64
C LEU A 33 10.06 11.23 25.15
N GLY A 34 8.98 10.47 25.27
CA GLY A 34 7.67 11.00 25.68
C GLY A 34 7.07 11.98 24.66
N VAL A 35 7.26 11.74 23.34
CA VAL A 35 6.81 12.60 22.26
C VAL A 35 5.99 11.81 21.23
N THR A 36 5.41 12.51 20.24
CA THR A 36 4.53 11.90 19.25
C THR A 36 5.32 11.18 18.14
N PRO A 37 5.06 9.88 17.86
CA PRO A 37 5.61 9.22 16.68
C PRO A 37 4.90 9.69 15.42
N ALA A 38 5.67 9.94 14.36
CA ALA A 38 5.16 10.37 13.07
C ALA A 38 5.88 9.70 11.90
N ALA A 39 5.21 9.62 10.75
CA ALA A 39 5.82 9.26 9.48
C ALA A 39 5.72 10.44 8.51
N PHE A 40 6.73 10.61 7.68
CA PHE A 40 6.78 11.62 6.62
C PHE A 40 6.85 10.94 5.26
N THR A 41 5.92 11.28 4.38
CA THR A 41 5.85 10.76 3.01
C THR A 41 5.36 11.83 2.03
N PHE A 42 5.30 11.48 0.73
CA PHE A 42 4.82 12.37 -0.33
C PHE A 42 3.50 11.88 -0.93
N ASP A 43 2.72 12.80 -1.50
CA ASP A 43 1.45 12.52 -2.18
C ASP A 43 1.65 11.67 -3.45
N ARG A 44 2.78 11.85 -4.15
CA ARG A 44 3.13 11.19 -5.41
C ARG A 44 4.58 10.73 -5.43
N SER A 45 4.92 9.86 -6.42
CA SER A 45 6.27 9.33 -6.59
C SER A 45 7.27 10.45 -6.95
N PRO A 46 8.30 10.72 -6.12
CA PRO A 46 9.38 11.63 -6.50
C PRO A 46 10.09 11.21 -7.78
N LYS A 47 10.28 9.89 -7.98
CA LYS A 47 10.92 9.35 -9.18
C LYS A 47 10.11 9.67 -10.44
N GLU A 48 8.80 9.42 -10.41
CA GLU A 48 7.91 9.72 -11.52
C GLU A 48 7.90 11.23 -11.84
N PHE A 49 7.78 12.08 -10.80
CA PHE A 49 7.79 13.53 -10.98
C PHE A 49 9.07 14.04 -11.64
N VAL A 50 10.24 13.50 -11.26
CA VAL A 50 11.55 13.92 -11.78
C VAL A 50 11.81 13.37 -13.18
N THR A 51 11.42 12.13 -13.45
CA THR A 51 11.76 11.45 -14.73
C THR A 51 10.66 11.58 -15.78
N GLY A 52 9.44 11.93 -15.41
CA GLY A 52 8.25 11.89 -16.28
C GLY A 52 7.81 10.47 -16.68
N VAL A 53 8.44 9.43 -16.09
CA VAL A 53 8.11 8.03 -16.40
C VAL A 53 7.16 7.50 -15.32
N PRO A 54 5.95 7.05 -15.68
CA PRO A 54 5.01 6.47 -14.72
C PRO A 54 5.62 5.34 -13.90
N VAL A 55 5.37 5.34 -12.60
CA VAL A 55 5.81 4.29 -11.69
C VAL A 55 4.56 3.66 -11.05
N PRO A 56 4.21 2.40 -11.38
CA PRO A 56 3.11 1.72 -10.70
C PRO A 56 3.38 1.64 -9.20
N LEU A 57 2.44 2.12 -8.38
CA LEU A 57 2.58 2.17 -6.93
C LEU A 57 1.91 0.96 -6.29
N LEU A 58 2.55 0.40 -5.26
CA LEU A 58 1.97 -0.65 -4.41
C LEU A 58 0.83 -0.09 -3.55
N THR A 59 0.91 1.21 -3.21
CA THR A 59 -0.08 1.89 -2.37
C THR A 59 -0.24 3.35 -2.78
N SER A 60 -1.46 3.85 -2.78
CA SER A 60 -1.75 5.29 -2.80
C SER A 60 -1.27 5.97 -1.51
N ALA A 61 -1.25 7.29 -1.47
CA ALA A 61 -0.88 8.05 -0.27
C ALA A 61 -1.86 7.79 0.90
N ALA A 62 -3.14 7.62 0.61
CA ALA A 62 -4.17 7.31 1.60
C ALA A 62 -3.96 5.91 2.19
N GLU A 63 -3.79 4.89 1.34
CA GLU A 63 -3.52 3.51 1.76
C GLU A 63 -2.24 3.39 2.59
N ARG A 64 -1.17 4.11 2.22
CA ARG A 64 0.06 4.15 3.02
C ARG A 64 -0.20 4.66 4.43
N ALA A 65 -0.93 5.78 4.54
CA ALA A 65 -1.26 6.36 5.85
C ALA A 65 -2.13 5.41 6.69
N GLU A 66 -3.07 4.71 6.06
CA GLU A 66 -3.90 3.70 6.75
C GLU A 66 -3.08 2.52 7.22
N ILE A 67 -2.24 1.93 6.38
CA ILE A 67 -1.38 0.79 6.72
C ILE A 67 -0.40 1.18 7.85
N ILE A 68 0.19 2.37 7.82
CA ILE A 68 1.05 2.87 8.88
C ILE A 68 0.30 2.95 10.22
N ARG A 69 -0.93 3.45 10.22
CA ARG A 69 -1.78 3.51 11.44
C ARG A 69 -2.18 2.12 11.91
N GLU A 70 -2.64 1.27 11.00
CA GLU A 70 -3.20 -0.05 11.29
C GLU A 70 -2.13 -1.01 11.82
N TYR A 71 -0.98 -1.09 11.17
CA TYR A 71 0.05 -2.11 11.49
C TYR A 71 1.15 -1.60 12.43
N TYR A 72 1.36 -0.30 12.53
CA TYR A 72 2.46 0.27 13.33
C TYR A 72 2.00 1.23 14.43
N GLY A 73 0.70 1.53 14.54
CA GLY A 73 0.14 2.39 15.58
C GLY A 73 0.57 3.85 15.50
N ILE A 74 1.15 4.29 14.36
CA ILE A 74 1.57 5.68 14.16
C ILE A 74 0.40 6.47 13.59
N GLY A 75 -0.29 7.24 14.44
CA GLY A 75 -1.47 8.02 14.08
C GLY A 75 -1.15 9.24 13.20
N THR A 76 0.03 9.84 13.37
CA THR A 76 0.43 11.05 12.66
C THR A 76 1.23 10.70 11.40
N VAL A 77 0.67 10.99 10.23
CA VAL A 77 1.35 10.81 8.94
C VAL A 77 1.31 12.13 8.18
N PHE A 78 2.48 12.74 7.99
CA PHE A 78 2.66 13.95 7.20
C PHE A 78 2.78 13.57 5.73
N VAL A 79 1.78 13.90 4.93
CA VAL A 79 1.79 13.70 3.48
C VAL A 79 2.03 15.05 2.82
N GLU A 80 3.23 15.27 2.29
CA GLU A 80 3.59 16.52 1.63
C GLU A 80 3.43 16.41 0.10
N PRO A 81 2.98 17.48 -0.56
CA PRO A 81 3.03 17.54 -2.02
C PRO A 81 4.48 17.44 -2.51
N PHE A 82 4.74 16.53 -3.47
CA PHE A 82 6.02 16.53 -4.18
C PHE A 82 5.89 17.36 -5.45
N ASP A 83 6.15 18.64 -5.29
CA ASP A 83 6.10 19.64 -6.35
C ASP A 83 7.50 20.17 -6.69
N ARG A 84 7.55 21.21 -7.55
CA ARG A 84 8.82 21.84 -7.95
C ARG A 84 9.56 22.48 -6.77
N ALA A 85 8.85 23.06 -5.80
CA ALA A 85 9.47 23.66 -4.62
C ALA A 85 10.13 22.59 -3.76
N MET A 86 9.44 21.46 -3.50
CA MET A 86 10.00 20.32 -2.80
C MET A 86 11.18 19.70 -3.53
N MET A 87 11.07 19.50 -4.86
CA MET A 87 12.15 18.93 -5.69
C MET A 87 13.42 19.79 -5.66
N THR A 88 13.29 21.12 -5.58
CA THR A 88 14.44 22.06 -5.59
C THR A 88 14.90 22.50 -4.20
N MET A 89 14.26 22.00 -3.15
CA MET A 89 14.61 22.34 -1.76
C MET A 89 16.03 21.88 -1.43
N PRO A 90 16.92 22.78 -0.92
CA PRO A 90 18.24 22.38 -0.42
C PRO A 90 18.11 21.32 0.67
N TRP A 91 19.06 20.38 0.72
CA TRP A 91 19.00 19.28 1.70
C TRP A 91 19.02 19.76 3.16
N GLU A 92 19.75 20.84 3.46
CA GLU A 92 19.72 21.49 4.78
C GLU A 92 18.34 22.06 5.09
N GLY A 93 17.70 22.72 4.13
CA GLY A 93 16.35 23.29 4.28
C GLY A 93 15.30 22.21 4.53
N PHE A 94 15.44 21.04 3.88
CA PHE A 94 14.57 19.91 4.16
C PHE A 94 14.60 19.53 5.65
N ILE A 95 15.80 19.51 6.27
CA ILE A 95 15.90 19.20 7.70
C ILE A 95 15.43 20.39 8.54
N THR A 96 15.98 21.59 8.33
CA THR A 96 15.79 22.71 9.25
C THR A 96 14.42 23.36 9.12
N GLU A 97 13.97 23.65 7.90
CA GLU A 97 12.71 24.38 7.68
C GLU A 97 11.50 23.45 7.74
N LEU A 98 11.60 22.27 7.11
CA LEU A 98 10.49 21.36 7.01
C LEU A 98 10.39 20.45 8.24
N LEU A 99 11.42 19.65 8.53
CA LEU A 99 11.31 18.64 9.59
C LEU A 99 11.36 19.29 10.99
N VAL A 100 12.31 20.21 11.23
CA VAL A 100 12.47 20.82 12.56
C VAL A 100 11.46 21.94 12.80
N LYS A 101 11.39 22.96 11.93
CA LYS A 101 10.52 24.13 12.18
C LYS A 101 9.06 23.80 11.98
N LYS A 102 8.68 23.17 10.85
CA LYS A 102 7.28 22.88 10.52
C LYS A 102 6.74 21.70 11.35
N TYR A 103 7.47 20.59 11.41
CA TYR A 103 7.01 19.34 12.04
C TYR A 103 7.57 19.07 13.42
N ARG A 104 8.40 19.98 13.96
CA ARG A 104 8.96 19.91 15.32
C ARG A 104 9.69 18.62 15.63
N ALA A 105 10.42 18.10 14.63
CA ALA A 105 11.22 16.91 14.80
C ALA A 105 12.33 17.12 15.86
N VAL A 106 12.40 16.21 16.83
CA VAL A 106 13.48 16.12 17.81
C VAL A 106 14.35 14.89 17.57
N HIS A 107 13.85 13.94 16.75
CA HIS A 107 14.57 12.74 16.35
C HIS A 107 14.12 12.29 14.96
N LEU A 108 15.05 11.87 14.10
CA LEU A 108 14.79 11.41 12.76
C LEU A 108 15.21 9.96 12.59
N VAL A 109 14.39 9.18 11.88
CA VAL A 109 14.67 7.77 11.55
C VAL A 109 14.62 7.60 10.04
N ALA A 110 15.71 7.12 9.43
CA ALA A 110 15.80 6.95 7.99
C ALA A 110 16.43 5.59 7.60
N GLY A 111 16.20 5.14 6.37
CA GLY A 111 16.86 3.96 5.83
C GLY A 111 18.30 4.25 5.40
N HIS A 112 19.13 3.21 5.32
CA HIS A 112 20.54 3.29 4.88
C HIS A 112 20.73 3.86 3.47
N ASP A 113 19.70 3.80 2.63
CA ASP A 113 19.70 4.26 1.24
C ASP A 113 18.88 5.55 1.03
N PHE A 114 18.44 6.19 2.12
CA PHE A 114 17.61 7.39 2.05
C PHE A 114 18.33 8.53 1.36
N ARG A 115 17.66 9.15 0.36
CA ARG A 115 18.16 10.31 -0.38
C ARG A 115 17.13 11.42 -0.34
N PHE A 116 17.59 12.66 -0.14
CA PHE A 116 16.71 13.82 -0.01
C PHE A 116 17.38 15.12 -0.47
N GLY A 117 16.56 16.17 -0.58
CA GLY A 117 17.01 17.48 -1.06
C GLY A 117 17.28 17.51 -2.56
N TYR A 118 17.58 18.71 -3.05
CA TYR A 118 17.79 18.94 -4.47
C TYR A 118 18.86 18.00 -5.05
N LYS A 119 18.55 17.31 -6.14
CA LYS A 119 19.42 16.33 -6.82
C LYS A 119 19.97 15.23 -5.90
N ASN A 120 19.20 14.84 -4.87
CA ASN A 120 19.61 13.80 -3.91
C ASN A 120 20.94 14.10 -3.20
N GLN A 121 21.23 15.38 -2.94
CA GLN A 121 22.48 15.79 -2.27
C GLN A 121 22.53 15.40 -0.79
N GLY A 122 21.38 15.20 -0.14
CA GLY A 122 21.27 14.65 1.20
C GLY A 122 21.37 13.12 1.18
N ASP A 123 22.07 12.57 2.14
CA ASP A 123 22.27 11.15 2.39
C ASP A 123 22.24 10.87 3.91
N PRO A 124 22.28 9.59 4.34
CA PRO A 124 22.22 9.25 5.76
C PRO A 124 23.37 9.85 6.61
N GLU A 125 24.58 9.98 6.06
CA GLU A 125 25.71 10.56 6.76
C GLU A 125 25.48 12.04 7.06
N LYS A 126 25.12 12.82 6.04
CA LYS A 126 24.76 14.24 6.18
C LYS A 126 23.55 14.45 7.09
N LEU A 127 22.56 13.54 7.03
CA LEU A 127 21.42 13.58 7.95
C LEU A 127 21.89 13.49 9.40
N CYS A 128 22.71 12.49 9.73
CA CYS A 128 23.24 12.31 11.08
C CYS A 128 24.15 13.45 11.53
N GLU A 129 25.01 13.96 10.66
CA GLU A 129 25.86 15.11 10.94
C GLU A 129 25.04 16.36 11.27
N LYS A 130 24.04 16.65 10.43
CA LYS A 130 23.17 17.81 10.64
C LYS A 130 22.31 17.67 11.90
N CYS A 131 21.78 16.48 12.17
CA CYS A 131 21.07 16.22 13.42
C CYS A 131 21.94 16.47 14.64
N ARG A 132 23.18 15.95 14.65
CA ARG A 132 24.14 16.17 15.73
C ARG A 132 24.43 17.66 15.93
N ALA A 133 24.64 18.41 14.85
CA ALA A 133 24.89 19.85 14.91
C ALA A 133 23.70 20.65 15.46
N LEU A 134 22.48 20.12 15.32
CA LEU A 134 21.24 20.73 15.81
C LEU A 134 20.79 20.19 17.19
N GLY A 135 21.53 19.26 17.79
CA GLY A 135 21.15 18.61 19.04
C GLY A 135 19.96 17.63 18.91
N LEU A 136 19.72 17.10 17.69
CA LEU A 136 18.65 16.14 17.40
C LEU A 136 19.18 14.70 17.45
N GLY A 137 18.29 13.74 17.76
CA GLY A 137 18.59 12.33 17.57
C GLY A 137 18.50 11.90 16.10
N CYS A 138 19.25 10.85 15.75
CA CYS A 138 19.21 10.25 14.40
C CYS A 138 19.48 8.75 14.47
N ASP A 139 18.58 7.93 13.91
CA ASP A 139 18.79 6.49 13.71
C ASP A 139 18.78 6.16 12.21
N ILE A 140 19.78 5.41 11.75
CA ILE A 140 19.83 4.87 10.39
C ILE A 140 19.59 3.37 10.45
N ILE A 141 18.52 2.94 9.80
CA ILE A 141 18.11 1.55 9.78
C ILE A 141 18.81 0.82 8.61
N PRO A 142 19.48 -0.31 8.89
CA PRO A 142 20.13 -1.10 7.85
C PRO A 142 19.09 -1.75 6.92
N LYS A 143 19.57 -2.31 5.80
CA LYS A 143 18.71 -3.09 4.89
C LYS A 143 18.08 -4.27 5.64
N VAL A 144 16.82 -4.57 5.30
CA VAL A 144 16.10 -5.74 5.81
C VAL A 144 16.07 -6.81 4.73
N GLU A 145 16.34 -8.03 5.10
CA GLU A 145 16.28 -9.20 4.21
C GLU A 145 15.30 -10.24 4.76
N LEU A 146 14.61 -10.92 3.87
CA LEU A 146 13.76 -12.06 4.15
C LEU A 146 14.13 -13.19 3.21
N ASP A 147 14.40 -14.38 3.73
CA ASP A 147 14.84 -15.56 2.96
C ASP A 147 16.05 -15.26 2.05
N GLY A 148 16.99 -14.44 2.50
CA GLY A 148 18.19 -14.05 1.73
C GLY A 148 17.91 -13.04 0.59
N VAL A 149 16.71 -12.50 0.50
CA VAL A 149 16.31 -11.49 -0.49
C VAL A 149 16.11 -10.15 0.18
N THR A 150 16.71 -9.09 -0.37
CA THR A 150 16.51 -7.72 0.13
C THR A 150 15.06 -7.29 -0.07
N VAL A 151 14.42 -6.86 1.01
CA VAL A 151 13.04 -6.34 0.99
C VAL A 151 13.02 -4.98 0.31
N SER A 152 12.30 -4.85 -0.81
CA SER A 152 12.17 -3.59 -1.55
C SER A 152 10.85 -3.50 -2.31
N SER A 153 10.34 -2.27 -2.50
CA SER A 153 9.12 -2.05 -3.30
C SER A 153 9.27 -2.57 -4.73
N THR A 154 10.47 -2.50 -5.32
CA THR A 154 10.73 -3.01 -6.69
C THR A 154 10.54 -4.52 -6.78
N TYR A 155 11.09 -5.28 -5.83
CA TYR A 155 10.91 -6.72 -5.80
C TYR A 155 9.44 -7.10 -5.53
N ILE A 156 8.80 -6.41 -4.61
CA ILE A 156 7.39 -6.68 -4.28
C ILE A 156 6.47 -6.39 -5.47
N ARG A 157 6.72 -5.32 -6.25
CA ARG A 157 5.98 -5.08 -7.51
C ARG A 157 6.11 -6.26 -8.47
N SER A 158 7.32 -6.79 -8.66
CA SER A 158 7.50 -7.96 -9.54
C SER A 158 6.71 -9.18 -9.08
N LEU A 159 6.55 -9.40 -7.78
CA LEU A 159 5.71 -10.47 -7.23
C LEU A 159 4.23 -10.23 -7.52
N VAL A 160 3.74 -9.01 -7.30
CA VAL A 160 2.34 -8.64 -7.58
C VAL A 160 2.03 -8.80 -9.07
N GLU A 161 2.91 -8.32 -9.95
CA GLU A 161 2.80 -8.47 -11.42
C GLU A 161 2.83 -9.94 -11.87
N ALA A 162 3.55 -10.78 -11.15
CA ALA A 162 3.58 -12.24 -11.39
C ALA A 162 2.34 -12.96 -10.83
N GLY A 163 1.53 -12.31 -9.98
CA GLY A 163 0.39 -12.91 -9.28
C GLY A 163 0.77 -13.67 -8.01
N GLU A 164 2.03 -13.56 -7.56
CA GLU A 164 2.55 -14.20 -6.34
C GLU A 164 2.17 -13.37 -5.09
N VAL A 165 0.85 -13.12 -4.91
CA VAL A 165 0.36 -12.19 -3.87
C VAL A 165 0.63 -12.69 -2.44
N GLU A 166 0.63 -14.01 -2.21
CA GLU A 166 0.98 -14.62 -0.93
C GLU A 166 2.45 -14.36 -0.58
N ARG A 167 3.33 -14.48 -1.56
CA ARG A 167 4.75 -14.18 -1.39
C ARG A 167 4.97 -12.68 -1.21
N ALA A 168 4.27 -11.84 -1.98
CA ALA A 168 4.28 -10.40 -1.82
C ALA A 168 3.87 -10.00 -0.39
N ALA A 169 2.81 -10.63 0.17
CA ALA A 169 2.35 -10.39 1.53
C ALA A 169 3.42 -10.70 2.59
N ARG A 170 4.23 -11.75 2.41
CA ARG A 170 5.35 -12.05 3.32
C ARG A 170 6.39 -10.92 3.35
N PHE A 171 6.71 -10.30 2.21
CA PHE A 171 7.66 -9.19 2.12
C PHE A 171 7.04 -7.85 2.55
N LEU A 172 5.74 -7.68 2.34
CA LEU A 172 4.98 -6.53 2.83
C LEU A 172 4.82 -6.57 4.37
N GLY A 173 4.54 -7.75 4.94
CA GLY A 173 4.09 -7.93 6.32
C GLY A 173 2.56 -7.76 6.46
N HIS A 174 1.86 -7.62 5.36
CA HIS A 174 0.40 -7.53 5.22
C HIS A 174 -0.01 -7.89 3.79
N PRO A 175 -1.28 -8.22 3.51
CA PRO A 175 -1.74 -8.45 2.13
C PRO A 175 -1.53 -7.23 1.23
N HIS A 176 -1.31 -7.47 -0.07
CA HIS A 176 -1.34 -6.38 -1.05
C HIS A 176 -2.75 -5.77 -1.07
N ARG A 177 -2.82 -4.46 -0.89
CA ARG A 177 -4.07 -3.69 -0.79
C ARG A 177 -4.31 -2.90 -2.06
N MET A 178 -5.58 -2.87 -2.49
CA MET A 178 -6.06 -2.04 -3.58
C MET A 178 -7.39 -1.40 -3.19
N SER A 179 -7.50 -0.10 -3.33
CA SER A 179 -8.74 0.65 -3.10
C SER A 179 -9.25 1.26 -4.40
N GLY A 180 -10.55 1.49 -4.45
CA GLY A 180 -11.16 2.20 -5.56
C GLY A 180 -12.66 2.38 -5.38
N THR A 181 -13.24 3.20 -6.26
CA THR A 181 -14.68 3.45 -6.26
C THR A 181 -15.40 2.35 -7.02
N VAL A 182 -16.47 1.84 -6.44
CA VAL A 182 -17.38 0.89 -7.13
C VAL A 182 -18.21 1.63 -8.17
N ARG A 183 -18.15 1.19 -9.42
CA ARG A 183 -18.92 1.74 -10.53
C ARG A 183 -19.85 0.71 -11.15
N HIS A 184 -20.89 1.21 -11.84
CA HIS A 184 -21.74 0.35 -12.65
C HIS A 184 -20.90 -0.32 -13.73
N GLY A 185 -20.97 -1.66 -13.79
CA GLY A 185 -20.54 -2.39 -14.98
C GLY A 185 -21.55 -2.16 -16.12
N GLU A 186 -21.19 -2.47 -17.36
CA GLU A 186 -22.03 -2.26 -18.57
C GLU A 186 -23.33 -3.10 -18.60
N GLY A 187 -23.90 -3.43 -17.44
CA GLY A 187 -25.25 -4.01 -17.34
C GLY A 187 -25.41 -5.47 -17.78
N ILE A 188 -24.34 -6.14 -18.25
CA ILE A 188 -24.37 -7.58 -18.57
C ILE A 188 -24.61 -8.42 -17.30
N GLY A 189 -24.31 -7.84 -16.11
CA GLY A 189 -24.45 -8.49 -14.81
C GLY A 189 -25.87 -8.60 -14.24
N LYS A 190 -26.88 -7.83 -14.77
CA LYS A 190 -28.27 -7.95 -14.28
C LYS A 190 -28.91 -9.33 -14.48
N LYS A 191 -28.29 -10.19 -15.31
CA LYS A 191 -28.70 -11.59 -15.49
C LYS A 191 -27.75 -12.60 -14.81
N ARG A 192 -26.72 -12.15 -14.07
CA ARG A 192 -25.79 -13.04 -13.36
C ARG A 192 -26.35 -13.40 -12.00
N LEU A 193 -26.28 -14.68 -11.65
CA LEU A 193 -26.66 -15.25 -10.36
C LEU A 193 -25.83 -14.71 -9.16
N PHE A 194 -24.72 -14.01 -9.45
CA PHE A 194 -23.83 -13.40 -8.47
C PHE A 194 -23.58 -11.94 -8.81
N PRO A 195 -24.12 -10.99 -8.05
CA PRO A 195 -23.80 -9.57 -8.22
C PRO A 195 -22.33 -9.32 -7.85
N THR A 196 -21.59 -8.62 -8.74
CA THR A 196 -20.19 -8.26 -8.51
C THR A 196 -20.03 -6.75 -8.45
N ALA A 197 -19.20 -6.28 -7.51
CA ALA A 197 -18.72 -4.91 -7.46
C ALA A 197 -17.61 -4.71 -8.49
N ASN A 198 -17.76 -3.72 -9.38
CA ASN A 198 -16.73 -3.34 -10.34
C ASN A 198 -15.88 -2.22 -9.71
N LEU A 199 -14.68 -2.55 -9.29
CA LEU A 199 -13.73 -1.60 -8.72
C LEU A 199 -12.97 -0.87 -9.82
N VAL A 200 -12.89 0.45 -9.73
CA VAL A 200 -11.98 1.27 -10.54
C VAL A 200 -10.83 1.69 -9.64
N PRO A 201 -9.65 1.05 -9.78
CA PRO A 201 -8.49 1.40 -8.98
C PRO A 201 -7.94 2.78 -9.37
N ASP A 202 -7.12 3.35 -8.50
CA ASP A 202 -6.33 4.54 -8.85
C ASP A 202 -5.46 4.27 -10.09
N ALA A 203 -5.31 5.28 -10.95
CA ALA A 203 -4.59 5.16 -12.23
C ALA A 203 -3.11 4.77 -12.06
N HIS A 204 -2.52 5.06 -10.90
CA HIS A 204 -1.14 4.72 -10.58
C HIS A 204 -0.99 3.41 -9.80
N SER A 205 -2.10 2.79 -9.35
CA SER A 205 -2.04 1.54 -8.59
C SER A 205 -1.57 0.39 -9.46
N ILE A 206 -0.63 -0.40 -8.93
CA ILE A 206 -0.25 -1.67 -9.53
C ILE A 206 -1.43 -2.64 -9.42
N VAL A 207 -1.74 -3.31 -10.52
CA VAL A 207 -2.79 -4.33 -10.56
C VAL A 207 -2.15 -5.71 -10.64
N PRO A 208 -2.57 -6.67 -9.80
CA PRO A 208 -2.04 -8.04 -9.87
C PRO A 208 -2.27 -8.68 -11.24
N LYS A 209 -1.48 -9.72 -11.55
CA LYS A 209 -1.65 -10.56 -12.74
C LYS A 209 -3.12 -10.96 -12.94
N ARG A 210 -3.54 -11.09 -14.19
CA ARG A 210 -4.88 -11.58 -14.56
C ARG A 210 -5.17 -12.93 -13.93
N GLY A 211 -6.36 -13.09 -13.36
CA GLY A 211 -6.81 -14.30 -12.71
C GLY A 211 -7.84 -14.06 -11.63
N VAL A 212 -8.16 -15.09 -10.90
CA VAL A 212 -9.13 -15.09 -9.80
C VAL A 212 -8.38 -15.20 -8.48
N TYR A 213 -8.76 -14.37 -7.52
CA TYR A 213 -8.11 -14.22 -6.23
C TYR A 213 -9.09 -14.38 -5.07
N ALA A 214 -8.62 -14.95 -3.98
CA ALA A 214 -9.23 -14.80 -2.68
C ALA A 214 -8.86 -13.42 -2.13
N THR A 215 -9.87 -12.63 -1.74
CA THR A 215 -9.66 -11.29 -1.20
C THR A 215 -10.45 -11.10 0.09
N ARG A 216 -9.99 -10.18 0.93
CA ARG A 216 -10.79 -9.60 2.00
C ARG A 216 -11.26 -8.22 1.54
N ALA A 217 -12.56 -8.04 1.47
CA ALA A 217 -13.17 -6.77 1.11
C ALA A 217 -13.56 -6.01 2.38
N HIS A 218 -13.17 -4.74 2.44
CA HIS A 218 -13.51 -3.84 3.54
C HIS A 218 -14.43 -2.75 3.03
N LEU A 219 -15.57 -2.60 3.67
CA LEU A 219 -16.55 -1.58 3.36
C LEU A 219 -16.27 -0.29 4.15
N PRO A 220 -16.83 0.87 3.74
CA PRO A 220 -16.63 2.14 4.45
C PRO A 220 -17.10 2.15 5.91
N ASP A 221 -18.09 1.32 6.25
CA ASP A 221 -18.61 1.16 7.61
C ASP A 221 -17.75 0.28 8.53
N GLY A 222 -16.62 -0.23 7.99
CA GLY A 222 -15.70 -1.12 8.69
C GLY A 222 -16.06 -2.61 8.61
N THR A 223 -17.20 -2.97 7.99
CA THR A 223 -17.58 -4.38 7.78
C THR A 223 -16.63 -5.06 6.80
N GLN A 224 -16.38 -6.35 7.03
CA GLN A 224 -15.49 -7.14 6.17
C GLN A 224 -16.23 -8.33 5.58
N TYR A 225 -15.92 -8.64 4.33
CA TYR A 225 -16.46 -9.79 3.62
C TYR A 225 -15.37 -10.60 2.94
N VAL A 226 -15.59 -11.90 2.83
CA VAL A 226 -14.79 -12.74 1.94
C VAL A 226 -15.15 -12.38 0.51
N GLY A 227 -14.14 -12.05 -0.29
CA GLY A 227 -14.28 -11.70 -1.70
C GLY A 227 -13.68 -12.77 -2.61
N VAL A 228 -14.30 -12.96 -3.77
CA VAL A 228 -13.71 -13.63 -4.93
C VAL A 228 -13.55 -12.59 -6.02
N THR A 229 -12.32 -12.20 -6.28
CA THR A 229 -11.97 -11.08 -7.18
C THR A 229 -11.41 -11.59 -8.49
N ASN A 230 -12.02 -11.22 -9.59
CA ASN A 230 -11.49 -11.44 -10.93
C ASN A 230 -10.73 -10.19 -11.41
N VAL A 231 -9.46 -10.33 -11.69
CA VAL A 231 -8.63 -9.34 -12.38
C VAL A 231 -8.57 -9.76 -13.84
N GLY A 232 -9.20 -8.96 -14.71
CA GLY A 232 -9.32 -9.26 -16.13
C GLY A 232 -9.01 -8.06 -17.00
N VAL A 233 -9.25 -8.21 -18.31
CA VAL A 233 -9.13 -7.14 -19.30
C VAL A 233 -10.35 -7.17 -20.19
N ARG A 234 -10.90 -6.00 -20.43
CA ARG A 234 -11.94 -5.84 -21.46
C ARG A 234 -11.34 -5.22 -22.72
N PRO A 235 -11.48 -5.88 -23.89
CA PRO A 235 -11.19 -5.23 -25.15
C PRO A 235 -12.12 -3.99 -25.28
N THR A 236 -11.54 -2.82 -25.46
CA THR A 236 -12.30 -1.61 -25.80
C THR A 236 -12.15 -1.33 -27.28
N VAL A 237 -13.14 -0.65 -27.87
CA VAL A 237 -13.11 -0.21 -29.28
C VAL A 237 -11.99 0.82 -29.54
N SER A 238 -11.45 1.43 -28.49
CA SER A 238 -10.23 2.25 -28.49
C SER A 238 -9.07 1.40 -28.04
N ASP A 239 -8.01 1.30 -28.79
CA ASP A 239 -6.80 0.44 -28.71
C ASP A 239 -6.12 0.22 -27.32
N ALA A 240 -6.74 0.59 -26.21
CA ALA A 240 -6.22 0.37 -24.87
C ALA A 240 -7.09 -0.65 -24.11
N ASP A 241 -6.57 -1.84 -23.92
CA ASP A 241 -7.13 -2.85 -23.03
C ASP A 241 -7.37 -2.26 -21.63
N ARG A 242 -8.63 -2.16 -21.21
CA ARG A 242 -8.96 -1.66 -19.88
C ARG A 242 -8.94 -2.81 -18.88
N VAL A 243 -8.05 -2.69 -17.87
CA VAL A 243 -8.05 -3.62 -16.73
C VAL A 243 -9.36 -3.49 -15.95
N THR A 244 -9.97 -4.63 -15.60
CA THR A 244 -11.17 -4.71 -14.77
C THR A 244 -10.87 -5.48 -13.50
N VAL A 245 -11.40 -4.99 -12.38
CA VAL A 245 -11.36 -5.66 -11.08
C VAL A 245 -12.80 -5.85 -10.62
N GLU A 246 -13.28 -7.08 -10.71
CA GLU A 246 -14.67 -7.45 -10.39
C GLU A 246 -14.67 -8.36 -9.17
N THR A 247 -15.33 -7.95 -8.09
CA THR A 247 -15.35 -8.72 -6.83
C THR A 247 -16.77 -9.16 -6.49
N TYR A 248 -16.95 -10.45 -6.29
CA TYR A 248 -18.12 -11.00 -5.60
C TYR A 248 -17.85 -10.97 -4.09
N LEU A 249 -18.81 -10.47 -3.31
CA LEU A 249 -18.75 -10.41 -1.84
C LEU A 249 -19.67 -11.49 -1.26
N ALA A 250 -19.11 -12.47 -0.57
CA ALA A 250 -19.87 -13.61 -0.03
C ALA A 250 -20.82 -13.16 1.08
N GLY A 251 -22.12 -13.36 0.89
CA GLY A 251 -23.16 -13.00 1.86
C GLY A 251 -23.48 -11.51 1.94
N PHE A 252 -22.94 -10.67 1.07
CA PHE A 252 -23.31 -9.27 1.01
C PHE A 252 -24.64 -9.10 0.23
N ASP A 253 -25.56 -8.36 0.84
CA ASP A 253 -26.82 -7.95 0.20
C ASP A 253 -26.97 -6.44 0.42
N GLY A 254 -26.74 -5.67 -0.63
CA GLY A 254 -26.78 -4.22 -0.56
C GLY A 254 -26.29 -3.54 -1.83
N ASP A 255 -26.18 -2.22 -1.79
CA ASP A 255 -25.68 -1.37 -2.88
C ASP A 255 -24.34 -0.72 -2.48
N LEU A 256 -23.33 -0.90 -3.32
CA LEU A 256 -21.98 -0.32 -3.14
C LEU A 256 -21.65 0.74 -4.21
N TYR A 257 -22.57 1.06 -5.11
CA TYR A 257 -22.27 2.00 -6.18
C TYR A 257 -21.90 3.39 -5.64
N GLY A 258 -20.80 3.93 -6.16
CA GLY A 258 -20.26 5.21 -5.73
C GLY A 258 -19.51 5.16 -4.40
N GLN A 259 -19.51 4.03 -3.70
CA GLN A 259 -18.77 3.85 -2.45
C GLN A 259 -17.34 3.42 -2.73
N GLU A 260 -16.45 3.69 -1.79
CA GLU A 260 -15.09 3.18 -1.80
C GLU A 260 -15.07 1.74 -1.29
N LEU A 261 -14.40 0.86 -2.03
CA LEU A 261 -14.18 -0.53 -1.66
C LEU A 261 -12.68 -0.79 -1.59
N ARG A 262 -12.22 -1.39 -0.51
CA ARG A 262 -10.84 -1.78 -0.30
C ARG A 262 -10.73 -3.30 -0.33
N LEU A 263 -9.79 -3.80 -1.14
CA LEU A 263 -9.51 -5.22 -1.31
C LEU A 263 -8.09 -5.56 -0.85
N ASP A 264 -7.97 -6.48 0.10
CA ASP A 264 -6.72 -7.10 0.48
C ASP A 264 -6.60 -8.43 -0.29
N PHE A 265 -5.61 -8.56 -1.17
CA PHE A 265 -5.34 -9.77 -1.97
C PHE A 265 -4.65 -10.81 -1.11
N CYS A 266 -5.35 -11.89 -0.78
CA CYS A 266 -4.88 -12.92 0.15
C CYS A 266 -4.21 -14.09 -0.56
N ALA A 267 -4.78 -14.58 -1.69
CA ALA A 267 -4.22 -15.68 -2.45
C ALA A 267 -4.66 -15.67 -3.92
N TYR A 268 -3.81 -16.23 -4.79
CA TYR A 268 -4.14 -16.50 -6.19
C TYR A 268 -4.84 -17.87 -6.28
N LEU A 269 -6.07 -17.91 -6.79
CA LEU A 269 -6.84 -19.15 -6.88
C LEU A 269 -6.62 -19.86 -8.22
N ARG A 270 -6.74 -19.13 -9.34
CA ARG A 270 -6.65 -19.73 -10.68
C ARG A 270 -6.57 -18.68 -11.78
N PRO A 271 -6.17 -19.07 -13.01
CA PRO A 271 -6.29 -18.20 -14.17
C PRO A 271 -7.76 -17.96 -14.57
N GLU A 272 -8.00 -16.92 -15.37
CA GLU A 272 -9.30 -16.71 -16.01
C GLU A 272 -9.65 -17.91 -16.89
N LYS A 273 -10.93 -18.32 -16.90
CA LYS A 273 -11.46 -19.40 -17.70
C LYS A 273 -12.80 -19.02 -18.29
N LYS A 274 -13.02 -19.38 -19.56
CA LYS A 274 -14.35 -19.31 -20.18
C LYS A 274 -15.15 -20.56 -19.79
N PHE A 275 -16.42 -20.37 -19.46
CA PHE A 275 -17.31 -21.48 -19.09
C PHE A 275 -18.31 -21.72 -20.20
N PRO A 276 -18.54 -23.01 -20.59
CA PRO A 276 -19.50 -23.38 -21.62
C PRO A 276 -20.95 -23.08 -21.22
N SER A 277 -21.25 -23.06 -19.91
CA SER A 277 -22.59 -22.84 -19.39
C SER A 277 -22.59 -21.95 -18.13
N THR A 278 -23.73 -21.30 -17.87
CA THR A 278 -23.97 -20.53 -16.64
C THR A 278 -23.90 -21.43 -15.40
N ARG A 279 -24.30 -22.69 -15.50
CA ARG A 279 -24.25 -23.65 -14.39
C ARG A 279 -22.82 -23.94 -13.98
N GLU A 280 -21.94 -24.24 -14.93
CA GLU A 280 -20.52 -24.49 -14.64
C GLU A 280 -19.82 -23.24 -14.02
N LEU A 281 -20.17 -22.06 -14.53
CA LEU A 281 -19.69 -20.80 -13.93
C LEU A 281 -20.16 -20.68 -12.47
N HIS A 282 -21.43 -20.99 -12.20
CA HIS A 282 -22.01 -20.95 -10.84
C HIS A 282 -21.28 -21.92 -9.91
N ASP A 283 -21.12 -23.18 -10.33
CA ASP A 283 -20.48 -24.22 -9.53
C ASP A 283 -19.02 -23.85 -9.20
N GLN A 284 -18.30 -23.29 -10.18
CA GLN A 284 -16.91 -22.83 -9.97
C GLN A 284 -16.84 -21.61 -9.03
N ILE A 285 -17.76 -20.65 -9.10
CA ILE A 285 -17.79 -19.51 -8.17
C ILE A 285 -18.06 -20.02 -6.74
N ALA A 286 -18.98 -20.96 -6.58
CA ALA A 286 -19.29 -21.54 -5.27
C ALA A 286 -18.07 -22.31 -4.67
N GLU A 287 -17.29 -22.96 -5.50
CA GLU A 287 -16.01 -23.58 -5.09
C GLU A 287 -15.00 -22.51 -4.68
N ASN A 288 -14.78 -21.49 -5.51
CA ASN A 288 -13.84 -20.40 -5.22
C ASN A 288 -14.23 -19.65 -3.92
N ILE A 289 -15.52 -19.50 -3.58
CA ILE A 289 -15.96 -18.89 -2.33
C ILE A 289 -15.53 -19.74 -1.13
N ARG A 290 -15.70 -21.07 -1.21
CA ARG A 290 -15.30 -21.99 -0.12
C ARG A 290 -13.79 -21.96 0.11
N GLU A 291 -13.01 -21.98 -0.98
CA GLU A 291 -11.55 -21.89 -0.93
C GLU A 291 -11.10 -20.54 -0.36
N ALA A 292 -11.69 -19.44 -0.87
CA ALA A 292 -11.39 -18.08 -0.40
C ALA A 292 -11.69 -17.90 1.10
N ALA A 293 -12.82 -18.44 1.60
CA ALA A 293 -13.18 -18.37 3.01
C ALA A 293 -12.11 -19.01 3.91
N SER A 294 -11.56 -20.15 3.50
CA SER A 294 -10.47 -20.82 4.23
C SER A 294 -9.18 -19.98 4.24
N LEU A 295 -8.77 -19.47 3.06
CA LEU A 295 -7.51 -18.73 2.90
C LEU A 295 -7.55 -17.36 3.59
N VAL A 296 -8.67 -16.63 3.50
CA VAL A 296 -8.83 -15.33 4.16
C VAL A 296 -8.78 -15.45 5.68
N SER A 297 -9.37 -16.52 6.26
CA SER A 297 -9.31 -16.78 7.70
C SER A 297 -7.90 -17.09 8.21
N LEU A 298 -7.09 -17.80 7.42
CA LEU A 298 -5.69 -18.10 7.76
C LEU A 298 -4.82 -16.84 7.79
N THR A 299 -5.07 -15.88 6.89
CA THR A 299 -4.33 -14.63 6.83
C THR A 299 -4.53 -13.75 8.08
N GLU A 300 -5.68 -13.89 8.79
CA GLU A 300 -5.92 -13.18 10.05
C GLU A 300 -5.04 -13.68 11.21
N GLN A 301 -4.74 -14.97 11.24
CA GLN A 301 -3.95 -15.56 12.33
C GLN A 301 -2.48 -15.16 12.27
N HIS A 302 -1.92 -14.98 11.07
CA HIS A 302 -0.51 -14.57 10.89
C HIS A 302 -0.26 -13.09 11.21
N GLY A 303 -1.25 -12.22 11.01
CA GLY A 303 -1.14 -10.79 11.37
C GLY A 303 -1.24 -10.48 12.88
N LYS A 304 -1.64 -11.45 13.70
CA LYS A 304 -1.81 -11.28 15.15
C LYS A 304 -0.68 -11.88 15.99
N THR A 305 0.20 -12.68 15.40
CA THR A 305 1.26 -13.41 16.13
C THR A 305 2.56 -12.63 16.30
N ASP A 306 2.74 -11.49 15.63
CA ASP A 306 3.95 -10.68 15.71
C ASP A 306 3.74 -9.32 16.44
N LYS A 307 2.81 -9.28 17.38
CA LYS A 307 2.57 -8.09 18.24
C LYS A 307 3.23 -8.23 19.59
#